data_02e869b429997ba448c76896adbc4b56
#
_entry.id   02e869b429997ba448c76896adbc4b56
#
_cell.length_a   1.000
_cell.length_b   1.000
_cell.length_c   1.000
_cell.angle_alpha   90.00
_cell.angle_beta   90.00
_cell.angle_gamma   90.00
#
_symmetry.space_group_name_H-M   'P 1'
#
loop_
_entity.id
_entity.type
_entity.pdbx_description
1 polymer ?
#
loop_
_entity_poly.entity_id
_entity_poly.type
_entity_poly.pdbx_seq_one_letter_code
_entity_poly.pdbx_strand_id
1 'polypeptide(L)' 'MAEAFQLYEALLWEPPSGYFLLEQHLRRLAESAAHFRFALDPGAVRAALDERAGMLPDRPRKIRLELSSDGAIAIED' A
#
# COMPACT_ATOMS: atom_id res chain seq x y z
N MET A 1 -27.65 1.27 -3.25
CA MET A 1 -26.50 1.15 -4.14
C MET A 1 -25.23 1.43 -3.36
N ALA A 2 -24.28 0.54 -3.48
CA ALA A 2 -23.01 0.72 -2.78
C ALA A 2 -22.13 1.72 -3.53
N GLU A 3 -21.54 2.64 -2.83
CA GLU A 3 -20.57 3.55 -3.42
C GLU A 3 -19.22 2.86 -3.55
N ALA A 4 -18.59 3.06 -4.69
CA ALA A 4 -17.24 2.57 -4.89
C ALA A 4 -16.26 3.50 -4.17
N PHE A 5 -15.40 2.93 -3.34
CA PHE A 5 -14.34 3.67 -2.68
C PHE A 5 -13.12 2.79 -2.57
N GLN A 6 -12.00 3.39 -2.24
CA GLN A 6 -10.73 2.70 -2.09
C GLN A 6 -10.16 2.98 -0.72
N LEU A 7 -9.42 2.00 -0.20
CA LEU A 7 -8.62 2.20 0.99
C LEU A 7 -7.23 2.64 0.55
N TYR A 8 -6.60 3.49 1.33
CA TYR A 8 -5.24 3.88 1.00
C TYR A 8 -4.38 4.10 2.24
N GLU A 9 -3.09 3.96 2.04
CA GLU A 9 -2.06 4.27 3.02
C GLU A 9 -1.05 5.21 2.38
N ALA A 10 -0.60 6.19 3.13
CA ALA A 10 0.48 7.06 2.72
C ALA A 10 1.75 6.59 3.41
N LEU A 11 2.74 6.19 2.62
CA LEU A 11 4.01 5.67 3.12
C LEU A 11 5.13 6.64 2.80
N LEU A 12 6.16 6.64 3.63
CA LEU A 12 7.37 7.40 3.36
C LEU A 12 8.47 6.45 2.91
N TRP A 13 8.96 6.67 1.69
CA TRP A 13 10.14 5.97 1.19
C TRP A 13 11.38 6.68 1.73
N GLU A 14 12.22 5.95 2.46
CA GLU A 14 13.43 6.49 3.08
C GLU A 14 14.64 5.62 2.76
N PRO A 15 15.26 5.80 1.60
CA PRO A 15 16.45 5.02 1.29
C PRO A 15 17.61 5.40 2.21
N PRO A 16 18.50 4.47 2.56
CA PRO A 16 18.49 3.08 2.12
C PRO A 16 17.63 2.16 2.98
N SER A 17 16.93 2.71 4.00
CA SER A 17 16.17 1.89 4.96
C SER A 17 14.93 1.25 4.36
N GLY A 18 14.31 1.88 3.37
CA GLY A 18 13.09 1.37 2.75
C GLY A 18 11.86 2.17 3.15
N TYR A 19 10.70 1.52 3.19
CA TYR A 19 9.46 2.18 3.57
C TYR A 19 9.38 2.32 5.09
N PHE A 20 9.19 3.55 5.55
CA PHE A 20 9.11 3.84 6.97
C PHE A 20 7.85 3.22 7.59
N LEU A 21 7.99 2.49 8.67
CA LEU A 21 6.91 1.82 9.41
C LEU A 21 6.03 0.93 8.51
N LEU A 22 6.66 0.24 7.57
CA LEU A 22 5.95 -0.58 6.59
C LEU A 22 5.00 -1.58 7.24
N GLU A 23 5.45 -2.34 8.24
CA GLU A 23 4.62 -3.38 8.85
C GLU A 23 3.38 -2.80 9.53
N GLN A 24 3.50 -1.62 10.13
CA GLN A 24 2.37 -0.95 10.77
C GLN A 24 1.35 -0.48 9.74
N HIS A 25 1.81 0.06 8.61
CA HIS A 25 0.93 0.46 7.52
C HIS A 25 0.20 -0.73 6.93
N LEU A 26 0.90 -1.84 6.72
CA LEU A 26 0.28 -3.04 6.16
C LEU A 26 -0.74 -3.65 7.12
N ARG A 27 -0.45 -3.64 8.42
CA ARG A 27 -1.40 -4.10 9.43
C ARG A 27 -2.66 -3.27 9.42
N ARG A 28 -2.52 -1.94 9.38
CA ARG A 28 -3.67 -1.03 9.35
C ARG A 28 -4.50 -1.23 8.09
N LEU A 29 -3.85 -1.41 6.95
CA LEU A 29 -4.55 -1.70 5.70
C LEU A 29 -5.33 -3.02 5.81
N ALA A 30 -4.71 -4.05 6.39
CA ALA A 30 -5.36 -5.35 6.56
C ALA A 30 -6.58 -5.25 7.49
N GLU A 31 -6.48 -4.48 8.56
CA GLU A 31 -7.60 -4.27 9.48
C GLU A 31 -8.76 -3.54 8.79
N SER A 32 -8.45 -2.51 8.02
CA SER A 32 -9.46 -1.77 7.26
C SER A 32 -10.09 -2.65 6.18
N ALA A 33 -9.28 -3.43 5.47
CA ALA A 33 -9.80 -4.35 4.44
C ALA A 33 -10.75 -5.36 5.05
N ALA A 34 -10.42 -5.92 6.21
CA ALA A 34 -11.30 -6.86 6.90
C ALA A 34 -12.61 -6.19 7.32
N HIS A 35 -12.51 -4.96 7.84
CA HIS A 35 -13.68 -4.22 8.29
C HIS A 35 -14.66 -3.93 7.14
N PHE A 36 -14.15 -3.54 6.00
CA PHE A 36 -14.97 -3.20 4.83
C PHE A 36 -15.17 -4.38 3.88
N ARG A 37 -14.65 -5.54 4.23
CA ARG A 37 -14.75 -6.77 3.42
C ARG A 37 -14.14 -6.62 2.02
N PHE A 38 -13.02 -5.91 1.97
CA PHE A 38 -12.22 -5.81 0.75
C PHE A 38 -11.37 -7.06 0.60
N ALA A 39 -11.20 -7.52 -0.62
CA ALA A 39 -10.24 -8.57 -0.91
C ALA A 39 -8.83 -8.02 -0.69
N LEU A 40 -7.97 -8.81 -0.05
CA LEU A 40 -6.58 -8.39 0.19
C LEU A 40 -5.68 -9.62 0.16
N ASP A 41 -4.68 -9.57 -0.69
CA ASP A 41 -3.59 -10.54 -0.71
C ASP A 41 -2.34 -9.84 -0.18
N PRO A 42 -1.94 -10.09 1.07
CA PRO A 42 -0.77 -9.43 1.64
C PRO A 42 0.51 -9.66 0.85
N GLY A 43 0.67 -10.85 0.27
CA GLY A 43 1.84 -11.16 -0.55
C GLY A 43 1.88 -10.31 -1.81
N ALA A 44 0.72 -10.08 -2.44
CA ALA A 44 0.63 -9.25 -3.63
C ALA A 44 0.96 -7.79 -3.31
N VAL A 45 0.52 -7.29 -2.15
CA VAL A 45 0.82 -5.93 -1.72
C VAL A 45 2.32 -5.76 -1.51
N ARG A 46 2.96 -6.70 -0.81
CA ARG A 46 4.41 -6.65 -0.59
C ARG A 46 5.17 -6.71 -1.90
N ALA A 47 4.77 -7.60 -2.80
CA ALA A 47 5.43 -7.73 -4.10
C ALA A 47 5.33 -6.44 -4.91
N ALA A 48 4.16 -5.79 -4.90
CA ALA A 48 3.96 -4.54 -5.60
C ALA A 48 4.84 -3.42 -5.03
N LEU A 49 4.95 -3.34 -3.69
CA LEU A 49 5.79 -2.34 -3.04
C LEU A 49 7.27 -2.61 -3.30
N ASP A 50 7.69 -3.87 -3.30
CA ASP A 50 9.08 -4.23 -3.60
C ASP A 50 9.44 -3.88 -5.05
N GLU A 51 8.54 -4.15 -5.98
CA GLU A 51 8.73 -3.79 -7.38
C GLU A 51 8.85 -2.27 -7.54
N ARG A 52 7.98 -1.52 -6.89
CA ARG A 52 8.03 -0.06 -6.93
C ARG A 52 9.32 0.47 -6.32
N ALA A 53 9.80 -0.15 -5.24
CA ALA A 53 11.05 0.25 -4.58
C ALA A 53 12.23 0.26 -5.54
N GLY A 54 12.26 -0.68 -6.48
CA GLY A 54 13.31 -0.75 -7.48
C GLY A 54 13.30 0.40 -8.48
N MET A 55 12.22 1.17 -8.53
CA MET A 55 12.05 2.29 -9.45
C MET A 55 12.14 3.64 -8.74
N LEU A 56 12.24 3.66 -7.42
CA LEU A 56 12.24 4.90 -6.66
C LEU A 56 13.65 5.51 -6.59
N PRO A 57 13.75 6.84 -6.49
CA PRO A 57 15.04 7.50 -6.41
C PRO A 57 15.71 7.26 -5.05
N ASP A 58 17.00 7.53 -4.99
CA ASP A 58 17.78 7.41 -3.76
C ASP A 58 17.62 8.68 -2.90
N ARG A 59 16.35 9.00 -2.61
CA ARG A 59 15.98 10.13 -1.75
C ARG A 59 14.54 9.91 -1.26
N PRO A 60 14.13 10.58 -0.17
CA PRO A 60 12.78 10.39 0.37
C PRO A 60 11.68 10.75 -0.62
N ARG A 61 10.62 9.94 -0.60
CA ARG A 61 9.44 10.14 -1.45
C ARG A 61 8.19 9.75 -0.69
N LYS A 62 7.12 10.48 -0.92
CA LYS A 62 5.81 10.11 -0.40
C LYS A 62 5.16 9.15 -1.39
N ILE A 63 4.70 8.01 -0.88
CA ILE A 63 4.12 6.93 -1.69
C ILE A 63 2.68 6.73 -1.26
N ARG A 64 1.78 6.64 -2.23
CA ARG A 64 0.37 6.36 -1.97
C ARG A 64 0.06 4.95 -2.45
N LEU A 65 -0.44 4.13 -1.53
CA LEU A 65 -0.88 2.76 -1.80
C LEU A 65 -2.39 2.73 -1.75
N GLU A 66 -3.04 2.29 -2.80
CA GLU A 66 -4.49 2.18 -2.87
C GLU A 66 -4.91 0.73 -3.05
N LEU A 67 -6.01 0.35 -2.38
CA LEU A 67 -6.60 -0.97 -2.49
C LEU A 67 -8.07 -0.81 -2.86
N SER A 68 -8.48 -1.45 -3.95
CA SER A 68 -9.88 -1.50 -4.37
C SER A 68 -10.58 -2.69 -3.73
N SER A 69 -11.90 -2.69 -3.74
CA SER A 69 -12.69 -3.73 -3.07
C SER A 69 -12.44 -5.12 -3.61
N ASP A 70 -12.06 -5.24 -4.87
CA ASP A 70 -11.74 -6.52 -5.52
C ASP A 70 -10.29 -6.96 -5.30
N GLY A 71 -9.50 -6.21 -4.54
CA GLY A 71 -8.10 -6.52 -4.28
C GLY A 71 -7.11 -5.87 -5.23
N ALA A 72 -7.57 -5.09 -6.19
CA ALA A 72 -6.66 -4.40 -7.11
C ALA A 72 -5.82 -3.37 -6.35
N ILE A 73 -4.55 -3.29 -6.69
CA ILE A 73 -3.56 -2.46 -6.01
C ILE A 73 -3.04 -1.41 -6.98
N ALA A 74 -2.96 -0.15 -6.53
CA ALA A 74 -2.33 0.93 -7.26
C ALA A 74 -1.33 1.63 -6.35
N ILE A 75 -0.18 1.99 -6.88
CA ILE A 75 0.87 2.67 -6.14
C ILE A 75 1.31 3.89 -6.94
N GLU A 76 1.30 5.05 -6.28
CA GLU A 76 1.71 6.32 -6.88
C GLU A 76 2.75 7.00 -6.00
N ASP A 77 3.65 7.74 -6.62
CA ASP A 77 4.63 8.57 -5.91
C ASP A 77 4.60 10.03 -6.35
#